data_b8ec0963e1b448e6bf3773f8775df0a9
#
_entry.id   b8ec0963e1b448e6bf3773f8775df0a9
#
_cell.length_a   1.000
_cell.length_b   1.000
_cell.length_c   1.000
_cell.angle_alpha   90.00
_cell.angle_beta   90.00
_cell.angle_gamma   90.00
#
_symmetry.space_group_name_H-M   'P 1'
#
loop_
_entity.id
_entity.type
_entity.pdbx_description
1 polymer ?
#
loop_
_entity_poly.entity_id
_entity_poly.type
_entity_poly.pdbx_seq_one_letter_code
_entity_poly.pdbx_strand_id
1 'polypeptide(L)'
;EIMQDKDVYFLSDQTNEANQRALFAKAIAYSIPRFDKVVYPDWETLLLELNDRLSERITVCLDEFPYMVKSCASLPSVIQKLLNGKTLKYDLIICGSSQQLMQGYVLDKREPLYGLADEIIKLPPIPVSYIGQALNVNTIAAVEEYSIWGGIPRYWELRADYPDMDTAIRELALDTKGILAEEPQRLLRDDLRDTIQTSTILSIIGNGVNRITEIASRAGKEATQISEPLSKLRELGYIRREIPFGESEKKSKKGIYRINDNMLQFYYRL
;
A
#
# COMPACT_ATOMS: atom_id res chain seq x y z
N GLU A 1 10.32 9.57 -11.63
CA GLU A 1 11.50 8.76 -12.05
C GLU A 1 12.67 9.12 -11.15
N ILE A 2 12.82 8.35 -10.06
CA ILE A 2 13.90 8.55 -9.09
C ILE A 2 15.10 7.65 -9.44
N MET A 3 14.86 6.53 -10.14
CA MET A 3 15.86 5.53 -10.46
C MET A 3 16.59 5.85 -11.78
N GLN A 4 17.90 5.61 -11.80
CA GLN A 4 18.77 5.75 -12.97
C GLN A 4 18.95 4.38 -13.65
N ASP A 5 19.46 4.35 -14.88
CA ASP A 5 19.67 3.11 -15.65
C ASP A 5 20.58 2.08 -14.94
N LYS A 6 21.46 2.55 -14.05
CA LYS A 6 22.35 1.72 -13.24
C LYS A 6 21.74 1.15 -11.97
N ASP A 7 20.61 1.69 -11.54
CA ASP A 7 19.93 1.27 -10.33
C ASP A 7 19.21 -0.07 -10.54
N VAL A 8 18.99 -0.80 -9.46
CA VAL A 8 18.33 -2.10 -9.50
C VAL A 8 16.92 -1.98 -8.95
N TYR A 9 15.93 -2.26 -9.78
CA TYR A 9 14.54 -2.40 -9.36
C TYR A 9 14.13 -3.87 -9.40
N PHE A 10 13.58 -4.36 -8.31
CA PHE A 10 13.08 -5.73 -8.19
C PHE A 10 11.66 -5.73 -7.63
N LEU A 11 10.71 -6.16 -8.44
CA LEU A 11 9.35 -6.47 -7.98
C LEU A 11 9.30 -7.93 -7.54
N SER A 12 9.09 -8.16 -6.26
CA SER A 12 8.96 -9.51 -5.72
C SER A 12 7.57 -10.09 -5.96
N ASP A 13 7.47 -11.40 -6.06
CA ASP A 13 6.24 -12.14 -6.26
C ASP A 13 6.01 -13.20 -5.17
N GLN A 14 4.90 -13.94 -5.24
CA GLN A 14 4.56 -14.97 -4.27
C GLN A 14 5.19 -16.33 -4.62
N THR A 15 6.48 -16.37 -4.91
CA THR A 15 7.22 -17.59 -5.18
C THR A 15 8.13 -18.00 -4.00
N ASN A 16 8.74 -19.18 -4.12
CA ASN A 16 9.68 -19.63 -3.09
C ASN A 16 10.99 -18.82 -3.10
N GLU A 17 11.72 -18.90 -2.00
CA GLU A 17 12.94 -18.14 -1.75
C GLU A 17 14.00 -18.30 -2.85
N ALA A 18 14.25 -19.53 -3.31
CA ALA A 18 15.27 -19.79 -4.34
C ALA A 18 14.92 -19.13 -5.66
N ASN A 19 13.64 -19.14 -6.02
CA ASN A 19 13.13 -18.49 -7.22
C ASN A 19 13.23 -16.97 -7.13
N GLN A 20 12.88 -16.39 -5.97
CA GLN A 20 13.03 -14.96 -5.71
C GLN A 20 14.48 -14.51 -5.85
N ARG A 21 15.44 -15.27 -5.28
CA ARG A 21 16.87 -14.97 -5.45
C ARG A 21 17.30 -15.03 -6.92
N ALA A 22 16.83 -16.02 -7.67
CA ALA A 22 17.16 -16.14 -9.10
C ALA A 22 16.57 -14.98 -9.92
N LEU A 23 15.34 -14.54 -9.61
CA LEU A 23 14.71 -13.40 -10.27
C LEU A 23 15.40 -12.08 -9.90
N PHE A 24 15.78 -11.91 -8.64
CA PHE A 24 16.56 -10.74 -8.23
C PHE A 24 17.94 -10.70 -8.88
N ALA A 25 18.63 -11.84 -8.97
CA ALA A 25 19.90 -11.92 -9.70
C ALA A 25 19.76 -11.54 -11.20
N LYS A 26 18.62 -11.88 -11.83
CA LYS A 26 18.31 -11.41 -13.19
C LYS A 26 18.09 -9.90 -13.26
N ALA A 27 17.38 -9.31 -12.27
CA ALA A 27 17.22 -7.87 -12.20
C ALA A 27 18.57 -7.16 -12.07
N ILE A 28 19.46 -7.66 -11.21
CA ILE A 28 20.82 -7.13 -11.06
C ILE A 28 21.63 -7.25 -12.36
N ALA A 29 21.42 -8.32 -13.14
CA ALA A 29 22.17 -8.58 -14.36
C ALA A 29 21.97 -7.53 -15.46
N TYR A 30 20.92 -6.71 -15.40
CA TYR A 30 20.73 -5.55 -16.29
C TYR A 30 21.82 -4.48 -16.05
N SER A 31 22.19 -4.25 -14.80
CA SER A 31 23.24 -3.28 -14.42
C SER A 31 24.61 -3.92 -14.26
N ILE A 32 24.68 -5.17 -13.81
CA ILE A 32 25.91 -5.92 -13.59
C ILE A 32 25.90 -7.19 -14.47
N PRO A 33 26.51 -7.17 -15.67
CA PRO A 33 26.46 -8.29 -16.59
C PRO A 33 26.90 -9.61 -15.98
N ARG A 34 26.17 -10.69 -16.29
CA ARG A 34 26.44 -12.07 -15.86
C ARG A 34 26.21 -12.34 -14.36
N PHE A 35 25.59 -11.43 -13.62
CA PHE A 35 25.24 -11.66 -12.22
C PHE A 35 24.28 -12.85 -12.05
N ASP A 36 23.39 -13.07 -13.01
CA ASP A 36 22.41 -14.16 -13.08
C ASP A 36 23.01 -15.54 -13.46
N LYS A 37 24.31 -15.63 -13.77
CA LYS A 37 24.96 -16.90 -14.17
C LYS A 37 25.45 -17.72 -12.98
N VAL A 38 25.29 -17.20 -11.77
CA VAL A 38 25.67 -17.87 -10.53
C VAL A 38 24.42 -18.22 -9.73
N VAL A 39 24.40 -19.37 -9.08
CA VAL A 39 23.33 -19.75 -8.13
C VAL A 39 23.77 -19.31 -6.74
N TYR A 40 23.00 -18.42 -6.13
CA TYR A 40 23.26 -17.93 -4.78
C TYR A 40 22.57 -18.80 -3.74
N PRO A 41 23.28 -19.35 -2.75
CA PRO A 41 22.70 -20.28 -1.78
C PRO A 41 21.70 -19.60 -0.83
N ASP A 42 21.95 -18.33 -0.51
CA ASP A 42 21.15 -17.52 0.41
C ASP A 42 21.17 -16.03 0.05
N TRP A 43 20.33 -15.24 0.73
CA TRP A 43 20.23 -13.80 0.51
C TRP A 43 21.48 -13.03 0.96
N GLU A 44 22.15 -13.48 2.05
CA GLU A 44 23.36 -12.80 2.54
C GLU A 44 24.46 -12.86 1.48
N THR A 45 24.73 -14.05 0.96
CA THR A 45 25.71 -14.26 -0.11
C THR A 45 25.41 -13.42 -1.35
N LEU A 46 24.13 -13.38 -1.78
CA LEU A 46 23.73 -12.61 -2.96
C LEU A 46 23.95 -11.11 -2.76
N LEU A 47 23.51 -10.57 -1.60
CA LEU A 47 23.61 -9.14 -1.29
C LEU A 47 25.06 -8.69 -1.07
N LEU A 48 25.91 -9.52 -0.50
CA LEU A 48 27.36 -9.26 -0.37
C LEU A 48 28.04 -9.29 -1.73
N GLU A 49 27.75 -10.27 -2.58
CA GLU A 49 28.33 -10.36 -3.94
C GLU A 49 27.90 -9.15 -4.78
N LEU A 50 26.64 -8.68 -4.64
CA LEU A 50 26.22 -7.42 -5.25
C LEU A 50 27.11 -6.28 -4.78
N ASN A 51 27.28 -6.12 -3.47
CA ASN A 51 28.10 -5.08 -2.87
C ASN A 51 29.55 -5.10 -3.40
N ASP A 52 30.14 -6.28 -3.51
CA ASP A 52 31.55 -6.45 -3.93
C ASP A 52 31.76 -6.11 -5.39
N ARG A 53 30.78 -6.38 -6.26
CA ARG A 53 30.84 -6.07 -7.70
C ARG A 53 30.57 -4.61 -8.04
N LEU A 54 30.04 -3.83 -7.12
CA LEU A 54 29.78 -2.42 -7.38
C LEU A 54 31.07 -1.58 -7.35
N SER A 55 31.30 -0.86 -8.44
CA SER A 55 32.37 0.13 -8.58
C SER A 55 31.96 1.53 -8.09
N GLU A 56 30.67 1.81 -8.07
CA GLU A 56 30.07 3.08 -7.61
C GLU A 56 28.81 2.81 -6.81
N ARG A 57 28.29 3.84 -6.12
CA ARG A 57 27.06 3.75 -5.36
C ARG A 57 25.85 3.76 -6.27
N ILE A 58 24.90 2.85 -6.02
CA ILE A 58 23.64 2.71 -6.75
C ILE A 58 22.47 2.67 -5.77
N THR A 59 21.24 2.72 -6.31
CA THR A 59 20.01 2.45 -5.56
C THR A 59 19.50 1.04 -5.88
N VAL A 60 19.10 0.31 -4.83
CA VAL A 60 18.44 -1.00 -4.94
C VAL A 60 17.05 -0.87 -4.36
N CYS A 61 16.03 -1.02 -5.19
CA CYS A 61 14.63 -0.98 -4.79
C CYS A 61 14.06 -2.41 -4.72
N LEU A 62 13.61 -2.80 -3.53
CA LEU A 62 12.89 -4.05 -3.28
C LEU A 62 11.40 -3.74 -3.14
N ASP A 63 10.67 -3.90 -4.23
CA ASP A 63 9.24 -3.67 -4.27
C ASP A 63 8.47 -4.94 -3.89
N GLU A 64 7.33 -4.77 -3.25
CA GLU A 64 6.55 -5.84 -2.61
C GLU A 64 7.41 -6.70 -1.65
N PHE A 65 8.27 -6.04 -0.89
CA PHE A 65 9.16 -6.66 0.11
C PHE A 65 8.46 -7.65 1.06
N PRO A 66 7.19 -7.45 1.47
CA PRO A 66 6.48 -8.43 2.26
C PRO A 66 6.45 -9.84 1.67
N TYR A 67 6.44 -10.00 0.35
CA TYR A 67 6.49 -11.33 -0.27
C TYR A 67 7.86 -12.00 -0.12
N MET A 68 8.93 -11.21 -0.15
CA MET A 68 10.27 -11.73 0.14
C MET A 68 10.34 -12.25 1.59
N VAL A 69 9.81 -11.48 2.55
CA VAL A 69 9.79 -11.88 3.97
C VAL A 69 8.93 -13.13 4.20
N LYS A 70 7.79 -13.24 3.52
CA LYS A 70 6.95 -14.46 3.56
C LYS A 70 7.69 -15.69 3.06
N SER A 71 8.56 -15.56 2.06
CA SER A 71 9.36 -16.67 1.52
C SER A 71 10.62 -16.95 2.34
N CYS A 72 11.16 -15.93 3.01
CA CYS A 72 12.36 -16.03 3.85
C CYS A 72 12.23 -15.12 5.09
N ALA A 73 11.72 -15.67 6.19
CA ALA A 73 11.47 -14.90 7.42
C ALA A 73 12.74 -14.33 8.06
N SER A 74 13.92 -14.83 7.72
CA SER A 74 15.22 -14.33 8.20
C SER A 74 15.75 -13.13 7.39
N LEU A 75 15.18 -12.82 6.24
CA LEU A 75 15.67 -11.76 5.37
C LEU A 75 15.77 -10.37 6.05
N PRO A 76 14.80 -9.92 6.87
CA PRO A 76 14.95 -8.68 7.61
C PRO A 76 16.19 -8.65 8.52
N SER A 77 16.53 -9.77 9.16
CA SER A 77 17.73 -9.90 10.00
C SER A 77 19.02 -9.88 9.18
N VAL A 78 19.01 -10.48 7.99
CA VAL A 78 20.14 -10.40 7.05
C VAL A 78 20.39 -8.96 6.64
N ILE A 79 19.34 -8.23 6.23
CA ILE A 79 19.43 -6.82 5.86
C ILE A 79 19.92 -5.97 7.04
N GLN A 80 19.38 -6.18 8.25
CA GLN A 80 19.83 -5.52 9.47
C GLN A 80 21.35 -5.68 9.69
N LYS A 81 21.84 -6.91 9.56
CA LYS A 81 23.27 -7.21 9.72
C LYS A 81 24.13 -6.44 8.71
N LEU A 82 23.71 -6.41 7.45
CA LEU A 82 24.42 -5.71 6.38
C LEU A 82 24.43 -4.18 6.60
N LEU A 83 23.29 -3.60 6.97
CA LEU A 83 23.18 -2.16 7.26
C LEU A 83 24.05 -1.76 8.46
N ASN A 84 24.08 -2.56 9.52
CA ASN A 84 24.90 -2.32 10.70
C ASN A 84 26.40 -2.39 10.40
N GLY A 85 26.83 -3.14 9.38
CA GLY A 85 28.20 -3.21 8.90
C GLY A 85 28.71 -1.91 8.29
N LYS A 86 27.83 -1.00 7.86
CA LYS A 86 28.13 0.31 7.23
C LYS A 86 29.10 0.23 6.04
N THR A 87 29.12 -0.89 5.34
CA THR A 87 30.04 -1.13 4.21
C THR A 87 29.32 -1.22 2.87
N LEU A 88 27.98 -1.01 2.87
CA LEU A 88 27.19 -1.11 1.65
C LEU A 88 27.49 0.04 0.68
N LYS A 89 27.69 -0.33 -0.58
CA LYS A 89 27.87 0.58 -1.70
C LYS A 89 26.55 0.87 -2.43
N TYR A 90 25.43 0.51 -1.85
CA TYR A 90 24.10 0.81 -2.38
C TYR A 90 23.18 1.36 -1.31
N ASP A 91 22.26 2.22 -1.74
CA ASP A 91 21.15 2.69 -0.94
C ASP A 91 19.98 1.72 -1.13
N LEU A 92 19.31 1.33 -0.05
CA LEU A 92 18.23 0.36 -0.08
C LEU A 92 16.89 1.06 0.08
N ILE A 93 16.02 0.89 -0.91
CA ILE A 93 14.60 1.27 -0.84
C ILE A 93 13.78 0.01 -0.65
N ILE A 94 12.95 -0.01 0.39
CA ILE A 94 12.04 -1.11 0.68
C ILE A 94 10.63 -0.56 0.59
N CYS A 95 9.80 -1.12 -0.29
CA CYS A 95 8.40 -0.74 -0.43
C CYS A 95 7.47 -1.94 -0.51
N GLY A 96 6.19 -1.68 -0.33
CA GLY A 96 5.14 -2.68 -0.41
C GLY A 96 3.77 -2.02 -0.31
N SER A 97 2.80 -2.58 -1.01
CA SER A 97 1.44 -2.06 -1.10
C SER A 97 0.63 -2.29 0.18
N SER A 98 0.86 -3.40 0.90
CA SER A 98 0.15 -3.71 2.14
C SER A 98 0.74 -2.96 3.34
N GLN A 99 -0.01 -1.98 3.83
CA GLN A 99 0.38 -1.22 5.03
C GLN A 99 0.53 -2.12 6.26
N GLN A 100 -0.34 -3.13 6.42
CA GLN A 100 -0.27 -4.05 7.55
C GLN A 100 1.02 -4.87 7.54
N LEU A 101 1.41 -5.40 6.38
CA LEU A 101 2.61 -6.22 6.25
C LEU A 101 3.88 -5.37 6.39
N MET A 102 3.90 -4.17 5.78
CA MET A 102 5.02 -3.23 5.96
C MET A 102 5.17 -2.80 7.41
N GLN A 103 4.07 -2.50 8.11
CA GLN A 103 4.11 -2.19 9.52
C GLN A 103 4.61 -3.39 10.35
N GLY A 104 4.14 -4.61 10.06
CA GLY A 104 4.50 -5.82 10.79
C GLY A 104 5.92 -6.30 10.53
N TYR A 105 6.51 -6.05 9.37
CA TYR A 105 7.85 -6.56 9.03
C TYR A 105 8.97 -5.51 9.11
N VAL A 106 8.62 -4.22 9.05
CA VAL A 106 9.62 -3.14 8.96
C VAL A 106 9.48 -2.13 10.09
N LEU A 107 8.24 -1.75 10.45
CA LEU A 107 8.00 -0.62 11.33
C LEU A 107 7.65 -1.01 12.78
N ASP A 108 7.36 -2.28 13.09
CA ASP A 108 7.11 -2.72 14.46
C ASP A 108 8.43 -2.73 15.26
N LYS A 109 8.37 -2.25 16.50
CA LYS A 109 9.52 -2.15 17.41
C LYS A 109 10.23 -3.48 17.69
N ARG A 110 9.58 -4.60 17.44
CA ARG A 110 10.12 -5.95 17.64
C ARG A 110 10.83 -6.50 16.42
N GLU A 111 10.69 -5.81 15.29
CA GLU A 111 11.22 -6.28 14.01
C GLU A 111 12.67 -5.81 13.79
N PRO A 112 13.49 -6.61 13.10
CA PRO A 112 14.91 -6.32 12.91
C PRO A 112 15.21 -4.98 12.23
N LEU A 113 14.35 -4.53 11.31
CA LEU A 113 14.56 -3.29 10.55
C LEU A 113 14.07 -2.03 11.27
N TYR A 114 13.43 -2.17 12.44
CA TYR A 114 12.93 -1.02 13.19
C TYR A 114 14.04 -0.01 13.52
N GLY A 115 13.79 1.25 13.17
CA GLY A 115 14.71 2.35 13.47
C GLY A 115 15.99 2.40 12.63
N LEU A 116 16.10 1.57 11.57
CA LEU A 116 17.23 1.58 10.65
C LEU A 116 16.98 2.43 9.39
N ALA A 117 15.72 2.76 9.11
CA ALA A 117 15.40 3.63 7.99
C ALA A 117 15.81 5.08 8.27
N ASP A 118 16.53 5.70 7.35
CA ASP A 118 16.84 7.14 7.38
C ASP A 118 15.57 7.96 7.07
N GLU A 119 14.69 7.44 6.21
CA GLU A 119 13.43 8.07 5.83
C GLU A 119 12.30 7.03 5.70
N ILE A 120 11.12 7.40 6.19
CA ILE A 120 9.89 6.62 6.05
C ILE A 120 8.87 7.46 5.31
N ILE A 121 8.54 7.06 4.08
CA ILE A 121 7.61 7.77 3.22
C ILE A 121 6.29 7.00 3.17
N LYS A 122 5.21 7.63 3.63
CA LYS A 122 3.85 7.17 3.40
C LYS A 122 3.25 7.99 2.27
N LEU A 123 3.12 7.39 1.09
CA LEU A 123 2.55 8.06 -0.07
C LEU A 123 1.06 8.34 0.14
N PRO A 124 0.64 9.62 0.19
CA PRO A 124 -0.77 9.97 0.22
C PRO A 124 -1.38 9.82 -1.18
N PRO A 125 -2.72 9.74 -1.29
CA PRO A 125 -3.40 9.88 -2.57
C PRO A 125 -3.01 11.19 -3.27
N ILE A 126 -2.90 11.15 -4.60
CA ILE A 126 -2.56 12.34 -5.39
C ILE A 126 -3.67 13.40 -5.21
N PRO A 127 -3.32 14.67 -4.96
CA PRO A 127 -4.31 15.73 -4.76
C PRO A 127 -5.20 15.98 -5.99
N VAL A 128 -6.43 16.45 -5.74
CA VAL A 128 -7.44 16.78 -6.77
C VAL A 128 -6.93 17.75 -7.85
N SER A 129 -5.96 18.60 -7.52
CA SER A 129 -5.38 19.56 -8.49
C SER A 129 -4.73 18.91 -9.72
N TYR A 130 -4.36 17.64 -9.65
CA TYR A 130 -3.67 16.93 -10.73
C TYR A 130 -4.62 16.16 -11.67
N ILE A 131 -5.82 15.76 -11.21
CA ILE A 131 -6.72 14.94 -12.04
C ILE A 131 -7.23 15.71 -13.26
N GLY A 132 -7.44 17.01 -13.14
CA GLY A 132 -7.85 17.86 -14.27
C GLY A 132 -6.85 17.83 -15.42
N GLN A 133 -5.56 17.83 -15.10
CA GLN A 133 -4.49 17.70 -16.10
C GLN A 133 -4.41 16.27 -16.64
N ALA A 134 -4.51 15.28 -15.78
CA ALA A 134 -4.41 13.86 -16.17
C ALA A 134 -5.53 13.43 -17.12
N LEU A 135 -6.76 13.90 -16.89
CA LEU A 135 -7.94 13.56 -17.69
C LEU A 135 -8.30 14.64 -18.73
N ASN A 136 -7.53 15.73 -18.80
CA ASN A 136 -7.80 16.87 -19.69
C ASN A 136 -9.22 17.44 -19.53
N VAL A 137 -9.65 17.64 -18.28
CA VAL A 137 -10.98 18.17 -17.93
C VAL A 137 -10.88 19.51 -17.20
N ASN A 138 -11.95 20.30 -17.23
CA ASN A 138 -12.02 21.57 -16.50
C ASN A 138 -12.09 21.36 -14.97
N THR A 139 -11.93 22.43 -14.20
CA THR A 139 -11.87 22.37 -12.73
C THR A 139 -13.12 21.78 -12.09
N ILE A 140 -14.32 22.04 -12.62
CA ILE A 140 -15.57 21.49 -12.08
C ILE A 140 -15.59 19.98 -12.30
N ALA A 141 -15.40 19.54 -13.54
CA ALA A 141 -15.32 18.13 -13.89
C ALA A 141 -14.20 17.42 -13.13
N ALA A 142 -13.05 18.08 -12.88
CA ALA A 142 -11.97 17.53 -12.08
C ALA A 142 -12.40 17.19 -10.64
N VAL A 143 -13.24 18.02 -10.02
CA VAL A 143 -13.79 17.74 -8.67
C VAL A 143 -14.79 16.57 -8.72
N GLU A 144 -15.63 16.52 -9.76
CA GLU A 144 -16.58 15.43 -9.98
C GLU A 144 -15.85 14.10 -10.18
N GLU A 145 -14.87 14.05 -11.09
CA GLU A 145 -14.03 12.88 -11.34
C GLU A 145 -13.32 12.43 -10.05
N TYR A 146 -12.71 13.36 -9.32
CA TYR A 146 -12.02 13.05 -8.08
C TYR A 146 -12.95 12.54 -6.99
N SER A 147 -14.22 12.95 -6.98
CA SER A 147 -15.20 12.46 -6.00
C SER A 147 -15.48 10.96 -6.12
N ILE A 148 -15.22 10.38 -7.29
CA ILE A 148 -15.37 8.95 -7.59
C ILE A 148 -14.01 8.23 -7.53
N TRP A 149 -13.06 8.68 -8.35
CA TRP A 149 -11.79 7.97 -8.56
C TRP A 149 -10.74 8.26 -7.48
N GLY A 150 -10.95 9.30 -6.67
CA GLY A 150 -9.98 9.72 -5.66
C GLY A 150 -8.61 10.07 -6.24
N GLY A 151 -7.56 9.85 -5.45
CA GLY A 151 -6.18 10.15 -5.82
C GLY A 151 -5.33 8.93 -6.15
N ILE A 152 -5.93 7.85 -6.66
CA ILE A 152 -5.21 6.63 -7.04
C ILE A 152 -4.91 6.66 -8.54
N PRO A 153 -3.63 6.74 -8.97
CA PRO A 153 -3.26 6.87 -10.39
C PRO A 153 -3.88 5.81 -11.29
N ARG A 154 -3.92 4.58 -10.81
CA ARG A 154 -4.47 3.46 -11.58
C ARG A 154 -5.94 3.65 -11.97
N TYR A 155 -6.74 4.27 -11.13
CA TYR A 155 -8.15 4.56 -11.46
C TYR A 155 -8.23 5.65 -12.53
N TRP A 156 -7.32 6.63 -12.53
CA TRP A 156 -7.27 7.66 -13.59
C TRP A 156 -6.86 7.09 -14.94
N GLU A 157 -5.90 6.18 -14.97
CA GLU A 157 -5.50 5.45 -16.18
C GLU A 157 -6.70 4.69 -16.77
N LEU A 158 -7.37 3.88 -15.95
CA LEU A 158 -8.56 3.15 -16.39
C LEU A 158 -9.68 4.07 -16.87
N ARG A 159 -9.93 5.18 -16.16
CA ARG A 159 -10.93 6.18 -16.52
C ARG A 159 -10.61 6.85 -17.85
N ALA A 160 -9.35 7.12 -18.15
CA ALA A 160 -8.92 7.78 -19.38
C ALA A 160 -9.26 6.99 -20.66
N ASP A 161 -9.47 5.70 -20.59
CA ASP A 161 -9.87 4.85 -21.71
C ASP A 161 -11.34 5.03 -22.14
N TYR A 162 -12.13 5.83 -21.38
CA TYR A 162 -13.57 6.03 -21.62
C TYR A 162 -13.89 7.48 -22.02
N PRO A 163 -14.92 7.70 -22.85
CA PRO A 163 -15.25 9.03 -23.36
C PRO A 163 -15.76 10.00 -22.28
N ASP A 164 -16.44 9.46 -21.26
CA ASP A 164 -17.03 10.26 -20.17
C ASP A 164 -17.07 9.46 -18.85
N MET A 165 -17.30 10.20 -17.75
CA MET A 165 -17.34 9.64 -16.39
C MET A 165 -18.46 8.61 -16.21
N ASP A 166 -19.64 8.86 -16.74
CA ASP A 166 -20.81 7.99 -16.56
C ASP A 166 -20.60 6.62 -17.21
N THR A 167 -20.01 6.61 -18.41
CA THR A 167 -19.65 5.40 -19.14
C THR A 167 -18.57 4.62 -18.36
N ALA A 168 -17.53 5.31 -17.88
CA ALA A 168 -16.49 4.69 -17.08
C ALA A 168 -17.03 4.09 -15.78
N ILE A 169 -17.88 4.80 -15.04
CA ILE A 169 -18.51 4.28 -13.82
C ILE A 169 -19.30 3.03 -14.12
N ARG A 170 -20.13 3.05 -15.16
CA ARG A 170 -20.99 1.92 -15.54
C ARG A 170 -20.15 0.69 -15.87
N GLU A 171 -19.14 0.84 -16.71
CA GLU A 171 -18.37 -0.29 -17.22
C GLU A 171 -17.26 -0.76 -16.27
N LEU A 172 -16.63 0.14 -15.52
CA LEU A 172 -15.55 -0.23 -14.60
C LEU A 172 -16.05 -0.72 -13.24
N ALA A 173 -17.08 -0.05 -12.68
CA ALA A 173 -17.45 -0.23 -11.28
C ALA A 173 -18.83 -0.90 -11.09
N LEU A 174 -19.81 -0.64 -11.98
CA LEU A 174 -21.18 -1.15 -11.83
C LEU A 174 -21.43 -2.43 -12.60
N ASP A 175 -20.76 -2.64 -13.73
CA ASP A 175 -20.80 -3.93 -14.41
C ASP A 175 -20.13 -5.00 -13.56
N THR A 176 -20.80 -6.13 -13.35
CA THR A 176 -20.25 -7.27 -12.57
C THR A 176 -18.96 -7.85 -13.17
N LYS A 177 -18.68 -7.57 -14.44
CA LYS A 177 -17.44 -7.92 -15.13
C LYS A 177 -16.43 -6.76 -15.15
N GLY A 178 -16.79 -5.62 -14.62
CA GLY A 178 -15.94 -4.44 -14.55
C GLY A 178 -14.71 -4.70 -13.68
N ILE A 179 -13.58 -4.20 -14.12
CA ILE A 179 -12.27 -4.45 -13.44
C ILE A 179 -12.22 -3.92 -12.00
N LEU A 180 -13.05 -2.92 -11.67
CA LEU A 180 -13.17 -2.32 -10.34
C LEU A 180 -14.38 -2.82 -9.56
N ALA A 181 -15.23 -3.70 -10.12
CA ALA A 181 -16.44 -4.19 -9.45
C ALA A 181 -16.14 -4.90 -8.12
N GLU A 182 -15.03 -5.64 -8.03
CA GLU A 182 -14.59 -6.36 -6.82
C GLU A 182 -13.39 -5.68 -6.12
N GLU A 183 -13.01 -4.48 -6.55
CA GLU A 183 -11.84 -3.79 -6.00
C GLU A 183 -11.90 -3.64 -4.48
N PRO A 184 -13.01 -3.21 -3.87
CA PRO A 184 -13.11 -3.07 -2.42
C PRO A 184 -12.87 -4.36 -1.66
N GLN A 185 -13.41 -5.49 -2.15
CA GLN A 185 -13.20 -6.79 -1.52
C GLN A 185 -11.75 -7.26 -1.67
N ARG A 186 -11.10 -6.96 -2.79
CA ARG A 186 -9.70 -7.30 -3.05
C ARG A 186 -8.80 -6.55 -2.09
N LEU A 187 -8.96 -5.24 -1.99
CA LEU A 187 -8.20 -4.39 -1.06
C LEU A 187 -8.32 -4.87 0.40
N LEU A 188 -9.53 -5.18 0.84
CA LEU A 188 -9.76 -5.64 2.20
C LEU A 188 -9.14 -7.02 2.47
N ARG A 189 -9.15 -7.94 1.50
CA ARG A 189 -8.54 -9.27 1.66
C ARG A 189 -7.02 -9.22 1.83
N ASP A 190 -6.37 -8.28 1.17
CA ASP A 190 -4.92 -8.13 1.24
C ASP A 190 -4.47 -7.60 2.61
N ASP A 191 -5.27 -6.75 3.23
CA ASP A 191 -4.91 -6.07 4.47
C ASP A 191 -5.58 -6.62 5.74
N LEU A 192 -6.66 -7.40 5.63
CA LEU A 192 -7.48 -7.78 6.78
C LEU A 192 -7.84 -9.27 6.81
N ARG A 193 -7.81 -9.83 8.02
CA ARG A 193 -8.20 -11.25 8.24
C ARG A 193 -9.72 -11.44 8.28
N ASP A 194 -10.45 -10.51 8.92
CA ASP A 194 -11.92 -10.53 9.00
C ASP A 194 -12.51 -9.51 8.03
N THR A 195 -12.67 -9.94 6.79
CA THR A 195 -13.22 -9.10 5.72
C THR A 195 -14.73 -8.88 5.85
N ILE A 196 -15.48 -9.83 6.43
CA ILE A 196 -16.93 -9.73 6.56
C ILE A 196 -17.32 -8.63 7.54
N GLN A 197 -16.75 -8.64 8.75
CA GLN A 197 -17.02 -7.61 9.75
C GLN A 197 -16.58 -6.24 9.26
N THR A 198 -15.43 -6.16 8.64
CA THR A 198 -14.86 -4.91 8.15
C THR A 198 -15.68 -4.31 7.02
N SER A 199 -16.09 -5.12 6.04
CA SER A 199 -16.96 -4.70 4.95
C SER A 199 -18.33 -4.22 5.48
N THR A 200 -18.90 -4.90 6.48
CA THR A 200 -20.12 -4.46 7.17
C THR A 200 -19.97 -3.09 7.79
N ILE A 201 -18.87 -2.84 8.52
CA ILE A 201 -18.59 -1.54 9.13
C ILE A 201 -18.45 -0.44 8.07
N LEU A 202 -17.71 -0.71 7.00
CA LEU A 202 -17.53 0.25 5.90
C LEU A 202 -18.86 0.54 5.20
N SER A 203 -19.70 -0.47 4.96
CA SER A 203 -21.04 -0.27 4.40
C SER A 203 -21.92 0.62 5.30
N ILE A 204 -21.89 0.41 6.61
CA ILE A 204 -22.64 1.24 7.57
C ILE A 204 -22.13 2.69 7.52
N ILE A 205 -20.81 2.91 7.48
CA ILE A 205 -20.21 4.25 7.41
C ILE A 205 -20.49 4.88 6.04
N GLY A 206 -20.35 4.14 4.95
CA GLY A 206 -20.65 4.59 3.57
C GLY A 206 -22.07 5.10 3.43
N ASN A 207 -23.02 4.45 4.09
CA ASN A 207 -24.42 4.86 4.16
C ASN A 207 -24.72 5.99 5.17
N GLY A 208 -23.69 6.70 5.65
CA GLY A 208 -23.81 7.93 6.41
C GLY A 208 -23.87 7.77 7.92
N VAL A 209 -23.81 6.55 8.47
CA VAL A 209 -23.74 6.30 9.92
C VAL A 209 -22.30 6.47 10.39
N ASN A 210 -22.04 7.46 11.20
CA ASN A 210 -20.68 7.89 11.49
C ASN A 210 -20.28 7.90 12.98
N ARG A 211 -21.19 7.59 13.90
CA ARG A 211 -20.91 7.51 15.35
C ARG A 211 -20.72 6.07 15.79
N ILE A 212 -19.74 5.81 16.64
CA ILE A 212 -19.41 4.45 17.08
C ILE A 212 -20.62 3.71 17.68
N THR A 213 -21.45 4.39 18.47
CA THR A 213 -22.64 3.79 19.07
C THR A 213 -23.69 3.38 18.04
N GLU A 214 -23.87 4.19 17.01
CA GLU A 214 -24.82 3.91 15.91
C GLU A 214 -24.28 2.83 14.98
N ILE A 215 -22.97 2.85 14.69
CA ILE A 215 -22.29 1.79 13.90
C ILE A 215 -22.45 0.45 14.63
N ALA A 216 -22.17 0.42 15.93
CA ALA A 216 -22.30 -0.78 16.75
C ALA A 216 -23.74 -1.31 16.75
N SER A 217 -24.70 -0.45 16.98
CA SER A 217 -26.13 -0.81 16.98
C SER A 217 -26.57 -1.41 15.64
N ARG A 218 -26.18 -0.78 14.52
CA ARG A 218 -26.51 -1.31 13.18
C ARG A 218 -25.77 -2.60 12.83
N ALA A 219 -24.57 -2.79 13.37
CA ALA A 219 -23.81 -4.03 13.20
C ALA A 219 -24.29 -5.16 14.14
N GLY A 220 -25.29 -4.90 15.01
CA GLY A 220 -25.77 -5.87 16.00
C GLY A 220 -24.72 -6.22 17.06
N LYS A 221 -23.84 -5.27 17.41
CA LYS A 221 -22.70 -5.47 18.32
C LYS A 221 -22.63 -4.37 19.38
N GLU A 222 -21.90 -4.64 20.45
CA GLU A 222 -21.56 -3.64 21.45
C GLU A 222 -20.46 -2.70 20.93
N ALA A 223 -20.44 -1.44 21.40
CA ALA A 223 -19.44 -0.46 21.00
C ALA A 223 -17.98 -0.91 21.31
N THR A 224 -17.80 -1.69 22.35
CA THR A 224 -16.51 -2.27 22.75
C THR A 224 -15.99 -3.26 21.70
N GLN A 225 -16.88 -4.05 21.10
CA GLN A 225 -16.55 -5.03 20.06
C GLN A 225 -16.23 -4.38 18.70
N ILE A 226 -16.72 -3.17 18.46
CA ILE A 226 -16.47 -2.41 17.22
C ILE A 226 -15.21 -1.54 17.33
N SER A 227 -14.76 -1.22 18.54
CA SER A 227 -13.63 -0.31 18.76
C SER A 227 -12.32 -0.79 18.11
N GLU A 228 -12.01 -2.07 18.26
CA GLU A 228 -10.79 -2.65 17.67
C GLU A 228 -10.82 -2.67 16.13
N PRO A 229 -11.88 -3.18 15.46
CA PRO A 229 -12.03 -3.08 14.02
C PRO A 229 -11.94 -1.65 13.48
N LEU A 230 -12.58 -0.67 14.14
CA LEU A 230 -12.47 0.74 13.74
C LEU A 230 -11.05 1.28 13.91
N SER A 231 -10.35 0.90 14.98
CA SER A 231 -8.94 1.29 15.17
C SER A 231 -8.08 0.71 14.04
N LYS A 232 -8.27 -0.55 13.70
CA LYS A 232 -7.54 -1.23 12.64
C LYS A 232 -7.79 -0.58 11.26
N LEU A 233 -9.06 -0.32 10.93
CA LEU A 233 -9.42 0.39 9.69
C LEU A 233 -8.78 1.78 9.60
N ARG A 234 -8.69 2.49 10.74
CA ARG A 234 -8.05 3.79 10.82
C ARG A 234 -6.54 3.71 10.67
N GLU A 235 -5.89 2.76 11.32
CA GLU A 235 -4.44 2.51 11.21
C GLU A 235 -4.04 2.21 9.77
N LEU A 236 -4.86 1.42 9.07
CA LEU A 236 -4.68 1.09 7.65
C LEU A 236 -5.11 2.21 6.70
N GLY A 237 -5.69 3.29 7.21
CA GLY A 237 -6.08 4.45 6.41
C GLY A 237 -7.37 4.31 5.62
N TYR A 238 -8.15 3.23 5.80
CA TYR A 238 -9.46 3.06 5.14
C TYR A 238 -10.51 4.05 5.64
N ILE A 239 -10.44 4.39 6.92
CA ILE A 239 -11.30 5.41 7.53
C ILE A 239 -10.46 6.44 8.28
N ARG A 240 -11.03 7.65 8.44
CA ARG A 240 -10.52 8.67 9.34
C ARG A 240 -11.52 8.97 10.43
N ARG A 241 -11.03 9.45 11.55
CA ARG A 241 -11.85 9.94 12.64
C ARG A 241 -11.73 11.46 12.71
N GLU A 242 -12.83 12.15 12.50
CA GLU A 242 -12.93 13.60 12.62
C GLU A 242 -13.46 13.97 13.99
N ILE A 243 -12.85 14.96 14.63
CA ILE A 243 -13.24 15.50 15.93
C ILE A 243 -13.48 17.00 15.82
N PRO A 244 -14.27 17.61 16.71
CA PRO A 244 -14.41 19.06 16.74
C PRO A 244 -13.08 19.76 16.95
N PHE A 245 -12.91 20.91 16.31
CA PHE A 245 -11.71 21.73 16.42
C PHE A 245 -11.42 22.07 17.89
N GLY A 246 -10.16 21.91 18.29
CA GLY A 246 -9.70 22.17 19.67
C GLY A 246 -9.94 21.04 20.67
N GLU A 247 -10.65 19.97 20.29
CA GLU A 247 -10.79 18.80 21.17
C GLU A 247 -9.61 17.83 21.02
N SER A 248 -9.29 17.09 22.08
CA SER A 248 -8.25 16.05 22.04
C SER A 248 -8.76 14.78 21.36
N GLU A 249 -8.02 14.24 20.40
CA GLU A 249 -8.38 13.01 19.70
C GLU A 249 -8.63 11.83 20.67
N LYS A 250 -7.82 11.72 21.72
CA LYS A 250 -7.93 10.64 22.71
C LYS A 250 -9.13 10.81 23.65
N LYS A 251 -9.57 12.04 23.94
CA LYS A 251 -10.60 12.33 24.95
C LYS A 251 -11.96 12.66 24.35
N SER A 252 -12.04 13.09 23.10
CA SER A 252 -13.29 13.47 22.47
C SER A 252 -14.24 12.27 22.33
N LYS A 253 -15.47 12.44 22.82
CA LYS A 253 -16.57 11.50 22.61
C LYS A 253 -17.44 11.86 21.39
N LYS A 254 -17.13 12.98 20.72
CA LYS A 254 -17.90 13.53 19.60
C LYS A 254 -17.32 13.15 18.24
N GLY A 255 -16.29 12.29 18.21
CA GLY A 255 -15.66 11.88 16.97
C GLY A 255 -16.61 11.15 16.05
N ILE A 256 -16.52 11.45 14.76
CA ILE A 256 -17.24 10.77 13.70
C ILE A 256 -16.25 10.04 12.78
N TYR A 257 -16.70 8.95 12.19
CA TYR A 257 -15.92 8.14 11.27
C TYR A 257 -16.36 8.38 9.83
N ARG A 258 -15.40 8.49 8.91
CA ARG A 258 -15.65 8.63 7.47
C ARG A 258 -14.71 7.70 6.70
N ILE A 259 -15.18 7.15 5.60
CA ILE A 259 -14.31 6.46 4.65
C ILE A 259 -13.35 7.48 4.05
N ASN A 260 -12.10 7.10 3.91
CA ASN A 260 -11.02 7.98 3.47
C ASN A 260 -10.79 7.93 1.96
N ASP A 261 -11.03 6.78 1.36
CA ASP A 261 -10.92 6.55 -0.07
C ASP A 261 -12.24 6.82 -0.80
N ASN A 262 -12.20 7.62 -1.88
CA ASN A 262 -13.39 8.06 -2.58
C ASN A 262 -14.07 6.91 -3.32
N MET A 263 -13.30 6.01 -3.94
CA MET A 263 -13.84 4.85 -4.65
C MET A 263 -14.54 3.88 -3.68
N LEU A 264 -13.93 3.64 -2.50
CA LEU A 264 -14.60 2.87 -1.44
C LEU A 264 -15.85 3.57 -0.92
N GLN A 265 -15.82 4.89 -0.76
CA GLN A 265 -16.99 5.67 -0.35
C GLN A 265 -18.12 5.56 -1.39
N PHE A 266 -17.78 5.65 -2.68
CA PHE A 266 -18.72 5.47 -3.78
C PHE A 266 -19.32 4.07 -3.75
N TYR A 267 -18.50 3.02 -3.73
CA TYR A 267 -18.92 1.62 -3.71
C TYR A 267 -19.88 1.29 -2.56
N TYR A 268 -19.57 1.73 -1.34
CA TYR A 268 -20.41 1.44 -0.18
C TYR A 268 -21.66 2.34 -0.07
N ARG A 269 -21.88 3.24 -1.02
CA ARG A 269 -23.12 4.03 -1.16
C ARG A 269 -24.11 3.46 -2.17
N LEU A 270 -23.64 2.59 -3.03
CA LEU A 270 -24.48 1.85 -3.99
C LEU A 270 -25.34 0.81 -3.26
#